data_5b10b87c63de3910041f0905228b39b6
#
_entry.id   5b10b87c63de3910041f0905228b39b6
#
_cell.length_a   1.000
_cell.length_b   1.000
_cell.length_c   1.000
_cell.angle_alpha   90.00
_cell.angle_beta   90.00
_cell.angle_gamma   90.00
#
_symmetry.space_group_name_H-M   'P 1'
#
loop_
_entity.id
_entity.type
_entity.pdbx_description
1 polymer ?
#
loop_
_entity_poly.entity_id
_entity_poly.type
_entity_poly.pdbx_seq_one_letter_code
_entity_poly.pdbx_strand_id
1 'polypeptide(L)'
;MRGLRAWLVLATFFAFTFPLMPLQLLFLWTGSRYARTFPNWYHRQVCRIVGIRLHIDGSVARKRGVLLISNHVSWLDITVLSAVAPVSFVAKQEVASWPFVNWLAKLQRSVFVDRTRRSEVTDKANEILSRLDDGDHVVLFAEGTSSDGNGVAPFKTPLFAAVKPARDEPLGTELCAQTLALTYTKLHGLPLCRRGRPVVAWYGDMDLASHAWRLLGLGPLDVHIRIGAPVPLDDFGDRKELARYTEDKVRNDVAELLRGAQPRRAFKLTSLV
;
A
#
# COMPACT_ATOMS: atom_id res chain seq x y z
N MET A 1 -3.27 7.07 30.10
CA MET A 1 -3.92 7.69 28.92
C MET A 1 -3.65 6.94 27.60
N ARG A 2 -2.40 6.51 27.27
CA ARG A 2 -2.10 5.79 26.02
C ARG A 2 -2.85 4.45 25.89
N GLY A 3 -2.91 3.66 26.96
CA GLY A 3 -3.65 2.38 26.94
C GLY A 3 -5.15 2.55 26.71
N LEU A 4 -5.78 3.56 27.34
CA LEU A 4 -7.19 3.87 27.14
C LEU A 4 -7.47 4.23 25.66
N ARG A 5 -6.61 5.05 25.06
CA ARG A 5 -6.76 5.39 23.64
C ARG A 5 -6.64 4.15 22.75
N ALA A 6 -5.64 3.29 23.00
CA ALA A 6 -5.48 2.06 22.24
C ALA A 6 -6.73 1.16 22.33
N TRP A 7 -7.28 0.99 23.52
CA TRP A 7 -8.53 0.27 23.74
C TRP A 7 -9.70 0.87 22.99
N LEU A 8 -9.90 2.18 23.07
CA LEU A 8 -11.00 2.86 22.36
C LEU A 8 -10.87 2.72 20.85
N VAL A 9 -9.65 2.90 20.30
CA VAL A 9 -9.40 2.73 18.87
C VAL A 9 -9.66 1.30 18.43
N LEU A 10 -9.19 0.29 19.19
CA LEU A 10 -9.42 -1.11 18.86
C LEU A 10 -10.89 -1.49 18.97
N ALA A 11 -11.58 -1.09 20.04
CA ALA A 11 -12.99 -1.35 20.21
C ALA A 11 -13.82 -0.75 19.06
N THR A 12 -13.53 0.51 18.70
CA THR A 12 -14.19 1.20 17.57
C THR A 12 -13.85 0.50 16.25
N PHE A 13 -12.59 0.11 16.03
CA PHE A 13 -12.16 -0.61 14.84
C PHE A 13 -12.90 -1.94 14.68
N PHE A 14 -12.99 -2.76 15.73
CA PHE A 14 -13.68 -4.04 15.66
C PHE A 14 -15.19 -3.87 15.51
N ALA A 15 -15.81 -2.95 16.28
CA ALA A 15 -17.23 -2.63 16.16
C ALA A 15 -17.62 -2.15 14.75
N PHE A 16 -16.72 -1.42 14.08
CA PHE A 16 -16.90 -0.98 12.70
C PHE A 16 -16.63 -2.10 11.69
N THR A 17 -15.58 -2.90 11.90
CA THR A 17 -15.09 -3.90 10.93
C THR A 17 -15.99 -5.12 10.84
N PHE A 18 -16.38 -5.72 11.98
CA PHE A 18 -17.13 -6.98 11.99
C PHE A 18 -18.46 -6.92 11.22
N PRO A 19 -19.31 -5.88 11.37
CA PRO A 19 -20.54 -5.80 10.58
C PRO A 19 -20.31 -5.60 9.08
N LEU A 20 -19.15 -5.04 8.67
CA LEU A 20 -18.85 -4.74 7.28
C LEU A 20 -18.17 -5.90 6.54
N MET A 21 -17.59 -6.88 7.26
CA MET A 21 -17.00 -8.06 6.64
C MET A 21 -18.01 -8.89 5.81
N PRO A 22 -19.20 -9.24 6.33
CA PRO A 22 -20.22 -9.96 5.56
C PRO A 22 -20.67 -9.18 4.31
N LEU A 23 -20.75 -7.85 4.39
CA LEU A 23 -21.12 -7.00 3.26
C LEU A 23 -20.05 -7.07 2.14
N GLN A 24 -18.78 -7.01 2.48
CA GLN A 24 -17.69 -7.16 1.51
C GLN A 24 -17.66 -8.59 0.91
N LEU A 25 -17.91 -9.62 1.73
CA LEU A 25 -18.05 -11.00 1.25
C LEU A 25 -19.19 -11.13 0.23
N LEU A 26 -20.33 -10.48 0.50
CA LEU A 26 -21.45 -10.45 -0.44
C LEU A 26 -21.06 -9.78 -1.76
N PHE A 27 -20.35 -8.65 -1.72
CA PHE A 27 -19.87 -7.98 -2.93
C PHE A 27 -18.89 -8.84 -3.73
N LEU A 28 -18.00 -9.58 -3.05
CA LEU A 28 -17.08 -10.53 -3.68
C LEU A 28 -17.82 -11.70 -4.31
N TRP A 29 -18.80 -12.28 -3.59
CA TRP A 29 -19.58 -13.42 -4.06
C TRP A 29 -20.45 -13.08 -5.27
N THR A 30 -21.04 -11.89 -5.29
CA THR A 30 -21.90 -11.42 -6.41
C THR A 30 -21.11 -10.83 -7.58
N GLY A 31 -19.77 -10.74 -7.50
CA GLY A 31 -18.95 -10.10 -8.54
C GLY A 31 -19.25 -8.60 -8.70
N SER A 32 -19.86 -7.95 -7.70
CA SER A 32 -20.24 -6.55 -7.76
C SER A 32 -19.03 -5.62 -7.93
N ARG A 33 -19.21 -4.53 -8.70
CA ARG A 33 -18.22 -3.44 -8.79
C ARG A 33 -17.80 -2.89 -7.41
N TYR A 34 -18.67 -2.99 -6.42
CA TYR A 34 -18.39 -2.55 -5.06
C TYR A 34 -17.31 -3.40 -4.38
N ALA A 35 -17.08 -4.63 -4.82
CA ALA A 35 -15.98 -5.46 -4.32
C ALA A 35 -14.60 -4.79 -4.45
N ARG A 36 -14.42 -3.89 -5.45
CA ARG A 36 -13.20 -3.12 -5.70
C ARG A 36 -13.16 -1.79 -4.93
N THR A 37 -14.29 -1.09 -4.82
CA THR A 37 -14.34 0.28 -4.29
C THR A 37 -14.66 0.35 -2.80
N PHE A 38 -15.39 -0.62 -2.25
CA PHE A 38 -15.77 -0.65 -0.85
C PHE A 38 -14.55 -0.69 0.10
N PRO A 39 -13.48 -1.46 -0.15
CA PRO A 39 -12.27 -1.41 0.67
C PRO A 39 -11.63 -0.01 0.74
N ASN A 40 -11.66 0.77 -0.33
CA ASN A 40 -11.16 2.13 -0.34
C ASN A 40 -11.97 3.03 0.62
N TRP A 41 -13.29 2.98 0.55
CA TRP A 41 -14.16 3.70 1.50
C TRP A 41 -13.91 3.23 2.94
N TYR A 42 -13.87 1.91 3.17
CA TYR A 42 -13.62 1.32 4.48
C TYR A 42 -12.30 1.81 5.09
N HIS A 43 -11.21 1.77 4.35
CA HIS A 43 -9.91 2.20 4.87
C HIS A 43 -9.81 3.71 5.11
N ARG A 44 -10.58 4.52 4.39
CA ARG A 44 -10.73 5.95 4.73
C ARG A 44 -11.35 6.13 6.12
N GLN A 45 -12.35 5.32 6.48
CA GLN A 45 -12.93 5.38 7.82
C GLN A 45 -11.93 4.84 8.86
N VAL A 46 -11.22 3.75 8.57
CA VAL A 46 -10.17 3.22 9.46
C VAL A 46 -9.07 4.26 9.70
N CYS A 47 -8.63 4.99 8.68
CA CYS A 47 -7.69 6.11 8.86
C CYS A 47 -8.24 7.16 9.84
N ARG A 48 -9.54 7.49 9.76
CA ARG A 48 -10.17 8.44 10.69
C ARG A 48 -10.22 7.88 12.13
N ILE A 49 -10.58 6.61 12.30
CA ILE A 49 -10.65 5.92 13.60
C ILE A 49 -9.27 5.91 14.27
N VAL A 50 -8.22 5.58 13.50
CA VAL A 50 -6.83 5.54 13.99
C VAL A 50 -6.27 6.95 14.22
N GLY A 51 -6.79 7.95 13.51
CA GLY A 51 -6.32 9.33 13.56
C GLY A 51 -5.17 9.59 12.55
N ILE A 52 -5.24 8.96 11.38
CA ILE A 52 -4.28 9.18 10.29
C ILE A 52 -4.76 10.32 9.40
N ARG A 53 -3.90 11.32 9.17
CA ARG A 53 -4.12 12.43 8.25
C ARG A 53 -3.29 12.19 6.99
N LEU A 54 -3.96 12.11 5.84
CA LEU A 54 -3.33 11.87 4.56
C LEU A 54 -3.06 13.18 3.83
N HIS A 55 -1.81 13.38 3.41
CA HIS A 55 -1.37 14.48 2.55
C HIS A 55 -0.92 13.88 1.23
N ILE A 56 -1.73 14.06 0.18
CA ILE A 56 -1.53 13.40 -1.11
C ILE A 56 -1.09 14.42 -2.15
N ASP A 57 0.04 14.14 -2.81
CA ASP A 57 0.57 14.89 -3.94
C ASP A 57 0.52 13.98 -5.18
N GLY A 58 -0.21 14.42 -6.20
CA GLY A 58 -0.49 13.62 -7.39
C GLY A 58 -1.80 12.83 -7.31
N SER A 59 -2.04 11.99 -8.30
CA SER A 59 -3.23 11.11 -8.38
C SER A 59 -2.91 9.82 -9.11
N VAL A 60 -3.59 8.74 -8.75
CA VAL A 60 -3.51 7.48 -9.50
C VAL A 60 -4.14 7.67 -10.86
N ALA A 61 -3.49 7.18 -11.90
CA ALA A 61 -3.94 7.30 -13.27
C ALA A 61 -5.30 6.60 -13.47
N ARG A 62 -6.16 7.22 -14.27
CA ARG A 62 -7.44 6.63 -14.69
C ARG A 62 -7.24 5.72 -15.90
N LYS A 63 -6.23 4.89 -15.88
CA LYS A 63 -5.92 3.87 -16.88
C LYS A 63 -6.61 2.55 -16.51
N ARG A 64 -6.65 1.62 -17.46
CA ARG A 64 -7.29 0.30 -17.24
C ARG A 64 -6.64 -0.43 -16.08
N GLY A 65 -5.32 -0.63 -16.09
CA GLY A 65 -4.57 -1.24 -14.99
C GLY A 65 -3.36 -0.41 -14.61
N VAL A 66 -3.12 -0.24 -13.31
CA VAL A 66 -1.98 0.52 -12.81
C VAL A 66 -1.18 -0.34 -11.83
N LEU A 67 0.08 -0.57 -12.12
CA LEU A 67 1.03 -1.15 -11.17
C LEU A 67 1.63 -0.02 -10.33
N LEU A 68 1.23 0.04 -9.08
CA LEU A 68 1.69 1.03 -8.11
C LEU A 68 2.88 0.48 -7.35
N ILE A 69 4.05 1.07 -7.53
CA ILE A 69 5.32 0.60 -6.95
C ILE A 69 5.70 1.51 -5.79
N SER A 70 5.72 0.95 -4.58
CA SER A 70 5.87 1.71 -3.34
C SER A 70 7.02 1.20 -2.48
N ASN A 71 7.59 2.12 -1.68
CA ASN A 71 8.35 1.75 -0.49
C ASN A 71 7.43 1.19 0.60
N HIS A 72 7.99 0.53 1.61
CA HIS A 72 7.25 -0.10 2.69
C HIS A 72 7.86 0.22 4.05
N VAL A 73 7.04 0.74 4.97
CA VAL A 73 7.49 1.19 6.30
C VAL A 73 6.76 0.44 7.41
N SER A 74 5.45 0.21 7.25
CA SER A 74 4.61 -0.29 8.33
C SER A 74 3.42 -1.09 7.77
N TRP A 75 2.83 -1.96 8.60
CA TRP A 75 1.55 -2.60 8.29
C TRP A 75 0.42 -1.57 8.01
N LEU A 76 0.55 -0.36 8.54
CA LEU A 76 -0.38 0.74 8.26
C LEU A 76 -0.39 1.17 6.79
N ASP A 77 0.67 0.91 6.03
CA ASP A 77 0.77 1.29 4.61
C ASP A 77 -0.37 0.68 3.79
N ILE A 78 -0.82 -0.53 4.16
CA ILE A 78 -1.99 -1.19 3.55
C ILE A 78 -3.24 -0.31 3.71
N THR A 79 -3.51 0.13 4.95
CA THR A 79 -4.65 0.99 5.27
C THR A 79 -4.55 2.34 4.57
N VAL A 80 -3.36 2.94 4.60
CA VAL A 80 -3.07 4.25 4.03
C VAL A 80 -3.24 4.23 2.50
N LEU A 81 -2.59 3.31 1.80
CA LEU A 81 -2.63 3.25 0.34
C LEU A 81 -4.01 2.84 -0.18
N SER A 82 -4.70 1.92 0.51
CA SER A 82 -6.08 1.58 0.17
C SER A 82 -7.06 2.75 0.41
N ALA A 83 -6.78 3.65 1.36
CA ALA A 83 -7.58 4.86 1.55
C ALA A 83 -7.36 5.90 0.42
N VAL A 84 -6.21 5.88 -0.26
CA VAL A 84 -5.91 6.77 -1.39
C VAL A 84 -6.69 6.39 -2.63
N ALA A 85 -6.66 5.11 -3.01
CA ALA A 85 -7.32 4.60 -4.22
C ALA A 85 -7.84 3.17 -4.01
N PRO A 86 -8.79 2.71 -4.84
CA PRO A 86 -9.20 1.31 -4.89
C PRO A 86 -8.04 0.46 -5.40
N VAL A 87 -7.36 -0.24 -4.51
CA VAL A 87 -6.17 -1.04 -4.83
C VAL A 87 -6.25 -2.43 -4.21
N SER A 88 -5.55 -3.39 -4.81
CA SER A 88 -5.19 -4.67 -4.20
C SER A 88 -3.68 -4.70 -3.93
N PHE A 89 -3.21 -5.66 -3.14
CA PHE A 89 -1.82 -5.74 -2.72
C PHE A 89 -1.19 -7.07 -3.09
N VAL A 90 0.11 -7.05 -3.33
CA VAL A 90 0.92 -8.27 -3.38
C VAL A 90 1.50 -8.53 -1.99
N ALA A 91 0.99 -9.55 -1.32
CA ALA A 91 1.36 -9.93 0.04
C ALA A 91 2.25 -11.19 0.04
N LYS A 92 3.03 -11.36 1.11
CA LYS A 92 3.77 -12.61 1.35
C LYS A 92 2.81 -13.75 1.69
N GLN A 93 3.13 -14.98 1.26
CA GLN A 93 2.32 -16.18 1.54
C GLN A 93 2.10 -16.40 3.03
N GLU A 94 3.08 -16.08 3.89
CA GLU A 94 2.99 -16.25 5.34
C GLU A 94 1.83 -15.45 5.96
N VAL A 95 1.47 -14.30 5.37
CA VAL A 95 0.33 -13.47 5.82
C VAL A 95 -0.99 -14.24 5.71
N ALA A 96 -1.09 -15.19 4.78
CA ALA A 96 -2.27 -16.04 4.62
C ALA A 96 -2.52 -16.95 5.84
N SER A 97 -1.51 -17.19 6.69
CA SER A 97 -1.63 -17.99 7.92
C SER A 97 -1.93 -17.16 9.18
N TRP A 98 -1.87 -15.82 9.10
CA TRP A 98 -2.05 -14.98 10.27
C TRP A 98 -3.53 -14.87 10.67
N PRO A 99 -3.89 -15.20 11.92
CA PRO A 99 -5.26 -15.09 12.38
C PRO A 99 -5.81 -13.68 12.17
N PHE A 100 -7.08 -13.58 11.73
CA PHE A 100 -7.79 -12.35 11.42
C PHE A 100 -7.20 -11.54 10.25
N VAL A 101 -5.87 -11.33 10.20
CA VAL A 101 -5.21 -10.57 9.12
C VAL A 101 -5.42 -11.23 7.76
N ASN A 102 -5.39 -12.56 7.70
CA ASN A 102 -5.63 -13.30 6.45
C ASN A 102 -7.03 -13.01 5.87
N TRP A 103 -8.04 -12.87 6.74
CA TRP A 103 -9.40 -12.53 6.32
C TRP A 103 -9.46 -11.13 5.73
N LEU A 104 -8.83 -10.16 6.40
CA LEU A 104 -8.77 -8.79 5.90
C LEU A 104 -8.03 -8.72 4.56
N ALA A 105 -6.91 -9.45 4.42
CA ALA A 105 -6.15 -9.50 3.18
C ALA A 105 -6.95 -10.13 2.02
N LYS A 106 -7.73 -11.18 2.29
CA LYS A 106 -8.63 -11.81 1.31
C LYS A 106 -9.76 -10.85 0.91
N LEU A 107 -10.38 -10.18 1.88
CA LEU A 107 -11.42 -9.17 1.62
C LEU A 107 -10.89 -7.98 0.82
N GLN A 108 -9.61 -7.65 0.97
CA GLN A 108 -8.88 -6.65 0.17
C GLN A 108 -8.47 -7.17 -1.22
N ARG A 109 -8.78 -8.43 -1.56
CA ARG A 109 -8.40 -9.07 -2.83
C ARG A 109 -6.88 -9.14 -3.04
N SER A 110 -6.10 -9.28 -1.94
CA SER A 110 -4.65 -9.39 -2.02
C SER A 110 -4.20 -10.66 -2.74
N VAL A 111 -3.13 -10.56 -3.53
CA VAL A 111 -2.46 -11.69 -4.16
C VAL A 111 -1.36 -12.19 -3.24
N PHE A 112 -1.44 -13.44 -2.81
CA PHE A 112 -0.41 -14.05 -1.96
C PHE A 112 0.66 -14.71 -2.82
N VAL A 113 1.94 -14.38 -2.57
CA VAL A 113 3.08 -14.87 -3.35
C VAL A 113 4.07 -15.58 -2.44
N ASP A 114 4.34 -16.86 -2.73
CA ASP A 114 5.50 -17.57 -2.18
C ASP A 114 6.73 -17.22 -3.04
N ARG A 115 7.65 -16.48 -2.44
CA ARG A 115 8.86 -15.99 -3.12
C ARG A 115 9.99 -17.03 -3.16
N THR A 116 9.82 -18.14 -2.46
CA THR A 116 10.82 -19.21 -2.39
C THR A 116 10.71 -20.18 -3.56
N ARG A 117 9.53 -20.30 -4.17
CA ARG A 117 9.22 -21.23 -5.26
C ARG A 117 9.16 -20.51 -6.61
N ARG A 118 10.17 -20.72 -7.47
CA ARG A 118 10.26 -20.07 -8.79
C ARG A 118 9.04 -20.34 -9.70
N SER A 119 8.47 -21.55 -9.67
CA SER A 119 7.26 -21.89 -10.46
C SER A 119 6.06 -21.05 -10.03
N GLU A 120 5.84 -20.92 -8.72
CA GLU A 120 4.73 -20.12 -8.18
C GLU A 120 4.89 -18.62 -8.48
N VAL A 121 6.13 -18.11 -8.57
CA VAL A 121 6.39 -16.71 -8.95
C VAL A 121 5.85 -16.41 -10.34
N THR A 122 5.99 -17.33 -11.30
CA THR A 122 5.48 -17.15 -12.68
C THR A 122 3.95 -17.17 -12.71
N ASP A 123 3.32 -18.12 -12.02
CA ASP A 123 1.85 -18.23 -11.96
C ASP A 123 1.23 -16.99 -11.31
N LYS A 124 1.84 -16.52 -10.22
CA LYS A 124 1.40 -15.30 -9.54
C LYS A 124 1.67 -14.03 -10.34
N ALA A 125 2.73 -14.00 -11.13
CA ALA A 125 2.98 -12.95 -12.09
C ALA A 125 1.84 -12.85 -13.11
N ASN A 126 1.39 -13.98 -13.65
CA ASN A 126 0.25 -14.04 -14.58
C ASN A 126 -1.06 -13.61 -13.89
N GLU A 127 -1.28 -13.99 -12.61
CA GLU A 127 -2.44 -13.54 -11.84
C GLU A 127 -2.45 -12.01 -11.68
N ILE A 128 -1.31 -11.39 -11.37
CA ILE A 128 -1.18 -9.92 -11.25
C ILE A 128 -1.48 -9.26 -12.59
N LEU A 129 -0.94 -9.78 -13.68
CA LEU A 129 -1.22 -9.25 -15.03
C LEU A 129 -2.68 -9.35 -15.40
N SER A 130 -3.31 -10.51 -15.19
CA SER A 130 -4.75 -10.68 -15.42
C SER A 130 -5.56 -9.63 -14.66
N ARG A 131 -5.20 -9.33 -13.42
CA ARG A 131 -5.88 -8.29 -12.64
C ARG A 131 -5.68 -6.89 -13.20
N LEU A 132 -4.48 -6.58 -13.67
CA LEU A 132 -4.22 -5.30 -14.34
C LEU A 132 -5.03 -5.19 -15.63
N ASP A 133 -5.10 -6.26 -16.43
CA ASP A 133 -5.93 -6.34 -17.64
C ASP A 133 -7.42 -6.17 -17.33
N ASP A 134 -7.90 -6.68 -16.19
CA ASP A 134 -9.26 -6.51 -15.68
C ASP A 134 -9.55 -5.10 -15.14
N GLY A 135 -8.53 -4.22 -15.14
CA GLY A 135 -8.65 -2.84 -14.68
C GLY A 135 -8.44 -2.65 -13.18
N ASP A 136 -7.86 -3.62 -12.48
CA ASP A 136 -7.46 -3.46 -11.08
C ASP A 136 -6.18 -2.62 -10.98
N HIS A 137 -6.05 -1.87 -9.89
CA HIS A 137 -4.79 -1.25 -9.50
C HIS A 137 -4.12 -2.13 -8.45
N VAL A 138 -2.86 -2.47 -8.67
CA VAL A 138 -2.11 -3.41 -7.83
C VAL A 138 -0.92 -2.69 -7.20
N VAL A 139 -0.82 -2.73 -5.88
CA VAL A 139 0.34 -2.19 -5.15
C VAL A 139 1.38 -3.28 -4.94
N LEU A 140 2.61 -2.97 -5.35
CA LEU A 140 3.79 -3.77 -5.14
C LEU A 140 4.73 -3.05 -4.17
N PHE A 141 4.97 -3.63 -2.99
CA PHE A 141 6.04 -3.19 -2.10
C PHE A 141 7.36 -3.77 -2.58
N ALA A 142 8.09 -2.99 -3.38
CA ALA A 142 9.24 -3.46 -4.14
C ALA A 142 10.48 -3.76 -3.29
N GLU A 143 10.57 -3.23 -2.07
CA GLU A 143 11.60 -3.58 -1.09
C GLU A 143 11.50 -5.04 -0.62
N GLY A 144 10.30 -5.63 -0.74
CA GLY A 144 10.05 -7.01 -0.33
C GLY A 144 9.98 -7.23 1.19
N THR A 145 10.23 -6.21 1.96
CA THR A 145 10.08 -6.14 3.43
C THR A 145 9.87 -4.69 3.83
N SER A 146 9.36 -4.44 5.01
CA SER A 146 9.27 -3.09 5.56
C SER A 146 10.63 -2.63 6.12
N SER A 147 10.84 -1.31 6.13
CA SER A 147 12.06 -0.64 6.58
C SER A 147 11.78 0.27 7.80
N ASP A 148 12.84 0.87 8.37
CA ASP A 148 12.76 1.75 9.53
C ASP A 148 12.15 3.15 9.23
N GLY A 149 11.77 3.41 7.97
CA GLY A 149 11.17 4.66 7.52
C GLY A 149 12.15 5.83 7.35
N ASN A 150 13.46 5.59 7.46
CA ASN A 150 14.48 6.62 7.28
C ASN A 150 15.03 6.71 5.86
N GLY A 151 14.64 5.79 5.00
CA GLY A 151 15.05 5.72 3.60
C GLY A 151 14.28 4.62 2.87
N VAL A 152 14.78 4.25 1.70
CA VAL A 152 14.22 3.20 0.85
C VAL A 152 15.29 2.12 0.67
N ALA A 153 14.95 0.88 1.01
CA ALA A 153 15.81 -0.26 0.77
C ALA A 153 15.85 -0.61 -0.74
N PRO A 154 16.89 -1.32 -1.21
CA PRO A 154 16.98 -1.70 -2.62
C PRO A 154 15.76 -2.51 -3.07
N PHE A 155 15.26 -2.19 -4.25
CA PHE A 155 14.14 -2.89 -4.84
C PHE A 155 14.54 -4.27 -5.35
N LYS A 156 13.73 -5.28 -5.07
CA LYS A 156 13.99 -6.66 -5.44
C LYS A 156 13.46 -6.95 -6.84
N THR A 157 14.33 -6.97 -7.83
CA THR A 157 14.00 -7.23 -9.24
C THR A 157 13.09 -8.45 -9.46
N PRO A 158 13.22 -9.58 -8.73
CA PRO A 158 12.29 -10.70 -8.90
C PRO A 158 10.82 -10.36 -8.66
N LEU A 159 10.51 -9.33 -7.86
CA LEU A 159 9.14 -8.90 -7.60
C LEU A 159 8.47 -8.25 -8.82
N PHE A 160 9.28 -7.81 -9.78
CA PHE A 160 8.82 -7.23 -11.04
C PHE A 160 8.59 -8.29 -12.14
N ALA A 161 8.63 -9.58 -11.81
CA ALA A 161 8.39 -10.66 -12.77
C ALA A 161 7.01 -10.57 -13.43
N ALA A 162 6.02 -10.01 -12.72
CA ALA A 162 4.68 -9.77 -13.24
C ALA A 162 4.62 -8.75 -14.40
N VAL A 163 5.66 -7.94 -14.58
CA VAL A 163 5.64 -6.83 -15.54
C VAL A 163 6.06 -7.24 -16.94
N LYS A 164 6.80 -8.35 -17.08
CA LYS A 164 7.15 -8.92 -18.38
C LYS A 164 7.07 -10.44 -18.30
N PRO A 165 5.86 -11.02 -18.52
CA PRO A 165 5.80 -12.42 -18.87
C PRO A 165 6.59 -12.62 -20.15
N ALA A 166 6.99 -13.86 -20.42
CA ALA A 166 7.56 -14.27 -21.73
C ALA A 166 6.46 -14.17 -22.83
N ARG A 167 5.92 -12.97 -23.04
CA ARG A 167 4.97 -12.66 -24.10
C ARG A 167 5.72 -11.86 -25.16
N ASP A 168 5.69 -12.37 -26.37
CA ASP A 168 6.18 -11.66 -27.54
C ASP A 168 5.24 -10.50 -27.96
N GLU A 169 4.10 -10.33 -27.29
CA GLU A 169 3.11 -9.30 -27.57
C GLU A 169 3.21 -8.13 -26.59
N PRO A 170 3.10 -6.87 -27.07
CA PRO A 170 3.05 -5.69 -26.22
C PRO A 170 1.90 -5.75 -25.20
N LEU A 171 2.11 -5.27 -23.99
CA LEU A 171 1.07 -5.18 -22.94
C LEU A 171 0.01 -4.13 -23.27
N GLY A 172 0.29 -3.26 -24.23
CA GLY A 172 -0.56 -2.14 -24.63
C GLY A 172 -0.39 -0.90 -23.75
N THR A 173 -0.63 0.26 -24.34
CA THR A 173 -0.44 1.57 -23.69
C THR A 173 -1.39 1.86 -22.52
N GLU A 174 -2.37 1.00 -22.29
CA GLU A 174 -3.33 1.14 -21.18
C GLU A 174 -2.77 0.66 -19.83
N LEU A 175 -1.78 -0.25 -19.84
CA LEU A 175 -1.11 -0.70 -18.61
C LEU A 175 0.09 0.21 -18.31
N CYS A 176 0.11 0.74 -17.11
CA CYS A 176 1.19 1.64 -16.71
C CYS A 176 1.70 1.35 -15.29
N ALA A 177 2.95 1.75 -15.05
CA ALA A 177 3.53 1.84 -13.73
C ALA A 177 3.39 3.26 -13.18
N GLN A 178 3.16 3.40 -11.88
CA GLN A 178 3.31 4.64 -11.14
C GLN A 178 4.07 4.40 -9.84
N THR A 179 4.93 5.33 -9.48
CA THR A 179 5.64 5.30 -8.22
C THR A 179 4.78 5.90 -7.11
N LEU A 180 4.88 5.32 -5.91
CA LEU A 180 4.30 5.81 -4.67
C LEU A 180 5.40 5.97 -3.64
N ALA A 181 5.68 7.20 -3.25
CA ALA A 181 6.55 7.49 -2.11
C ALA A 181 5.69 7.78 -0.88
N LEU A 182 5.83 6.96 0.16
CA LEU A 182 5.08 7.07 1.41
C LEU A 182 6.01 7.38 2.58
N THR A 183 5.66 8.39 3.39
CA THR A 183 6.42 8.75 4.58
C THR A 183 5.51 9.17 5.74
N TYR A 184 5.85 8.71 6.95
CA TYR A 184 5.24 9.19 8.20
C TYR A 184 6.03 10.39 8.68
N THR A 185 5.43 11.58 8.63
CA THR A 185 6.16 12.83 8.81
C THR A 185 5.93 13.48 10.15
N LYS A 186 4.74 13.33 10.77
CA LYS A 186 4.43 13.94 12.06
C LYS A 186 3.67 12.99 12.97
N LEU A 187 3.91 13.12 14.26
CA LEU A 187 3.13 12.50 15.34
C LEU A 187 2.64 13.64 16.25
N HIS A 188 1.32 13.69 16.54
CA HIS A 188 0.69 14.80 17.27
C HIS A 188 0.94 16.20 16.65
N GLY A 189 1.12 16.28 15.33
CA GLY A 189 1.46 17.51 14.64
C GLY A 189 2.94 17.92 14.73
N LEU A 190 3.76 17.22 15.53
CA LEU A 190 5.19 17.45 15.65
C LEU A 190 5.97 16.60 14.64
N PRO A 191 6.97 17.18 13.95
CA PRO A 191 7.78 16.45 12.99
C PRO A 191 8.47 15.23 13.60
N LEU A 192 8.40 14.08 12.91
CA LEU A 192 9.16 12.89 13.27
C LEU A 192 10.60 13.02 12.76
N CYS A 193 11.54 13.18 13.69
CA CYS A 193 12.96 13.12 13.37
C CYS A 193 13.40 11.69 13.04
N ARG A 194 14.64 11.56 12.56
CA ARG A 194 15.24 10.25 12.20
C ARG A 194 15.11 9.19 13.31
N ARG A 195 15.26 9.57 14.57
CA ARG A 195 15.13 8.65 15.73
C ARG A 195 13.67 8.33 16.07
N GLY A 196 12.73 9.18 15.67
CA GLY A 196 11.30 9.00 15.97
C GLY A 196 10.56 8.14 14.94
N ARG A 197 11.02 8.08 13.68
CA ARG A 197 10.36 7.31 12.61
C ARG A 197 10.23 5.82 12.89
N PRO A 198 11.25 5.13 13.49
CA PRO A 198 11.12 3.72 13.86
C PRO A 198 9.97 3.41 14.83
N VAL A 199 9.42 4.41 15.52
CA VAL A 199 8.25 4.23 16.40
C VAL A 199 6.99 3.86 15.61
N VAL A 200 6.87 4.33 14.38
CA VAL A 200 5.73 4.05 13.47
C VAL A 200 6.05 2.88 12.55
N ALA A 201 7.32 2.69 12.23
CA ALA A 201 7.79 1.63 11.37
C ALA A 201 7.60 0.25 12.04
N TRP A 202 7.25 -0.74 11.23
CA TRP A 202 7.17 -2.14 11.66
C TRP A 202 8.07 -2.97 10.76
N TYR A 203 9.20 -3.41 11.27
CA TYR A 203 10.27 -4.07 10.50
C TYR A 203 11.04 -5.07 11.34
N GLY A 204 11.84 -5.91 10.69
CA GLY A 204 12.59 -6.97 11.35
C GLY A 204 11.65 -7.98 12.03
N ASP A 205 12.01 -8.39 13.25
CA ASP A 205 11.29 -9.41 14.03
C ASP A 205 10.29 -8.81 15.03
N MET A 206 9.79 -7.59 14.76
CA MET A 206 8.81 -6.94 15.62
C MET A 206 7.51 -7.72 15.66
N ASP A 207 7.00 -8.03 16.86
CA ASP A 207 5.67 -8.59 17.03
C ASP A 207 4.58 -7.58 16.64
N LEU A 208 3.66 -8.02 15.78
CA LEU A 208 2.62 -7.17 15.22
C LEU A 208 1.65 -6.66 16.28
N ALA A 209 1.23 -7.51 17.22
CA ALA A 209 0.19 -7.17 18.18
C ALA A 209 0.69 -6.12 19.18
N SER A 210 1.89 -6.31 19.73
CA SER A 210 2.52 -5.37 20.67
C SER A 210 2.86 -4.04 19.99
N HIS A 211 3.34 -4.08 18.74
CA HIS A 211 3.59 -2.86 17.95
C HIS A 211 2.29 -2.11 17.66
N ALA A 212 1.24 -2.81 17.20
CA ALA A 212 -0.05 -2.21 16.93
C ALA A 212 -0.67 -1.57 18.18
N TRP A 213 -0.65 -2.28 19.31
CA TRP A 213 -1.10 -1.74 20.60
C TRP A 213 -0.41 -0.44 20.95
N ARG A 214 0.93 -0.43 20.89
CA ARG A 214 1.72 0.76 21.18
C ARG A 214 1.39 1.91 20.22
N LEU A 215 1.35 1.63 18.92
CA LEU A 215 1.12 2.63 17.87
C LEU A 215 -0.27 3.24 17.97
N LEU A 216 -1.31 2.44 18.16
CA LEU A 216 -2.69 2.91 18.33
C LEU A 216 -2.86 3.77 19.60
N GLY A 217 -2.03 3.54 20.61
CA GLY A 217 -1.99 4.37 21.82
C GLY A 217 -1.34 5.73 21.64
N LEU A 218 -0.53 5.92 20.58
CA LEU A 218 0.24 7.17 20.42
C LEU A 218 -0.64 8.35 20.04
N GLY A 219 -1.35 8.37 18.96
CA GLY A 219 -2.18 9.52 18.59
C GLY A 219 -2.12 9.83 17.09
N PRO A 220 -2.59 11.01 16.68
CA PRO A 220 -2.71 11.32 15.26
C PRO A 220 -1.34 11.34 14.55
N LEU A 221 -1.34 10.68 13.39
CA LEU A 221 -0.19 10.58 12.48
C LEU A 221 -0.47 11.37 11.20
N ASP A 222 0.52 12.11 10.72
CA ASP A 222 0.50 12.71 9.40
C ASP A 222 1.34 11.86 8.45
N VAL A 223 0.73 11.45 7.33
CA VAL A 223 1.34 10.62 6.30
C VAL A 223 1.35 11.39 5.00
N HIS A 224 2.52 11.56 4.42
CA HIS A 224 2.68 12.17 3.11
C HIS A 224 2.89 11.10 2.06
N ILE A 225 2.14 11.24 0.96
CA ILE A 225 2.16 10.32 -0.17
C ILE A 225 2.36 11.14 -1.43
N ARG A 226 3.40 10.80 -2.20
CA ARG A 226 3.62 11.36 -3.52
C ARG A 226 3.44 10.29 -4.57
N ILE A 227 2.59 10.59 -5.55
CA ILE A 227 2.26 9.71 -6.67
C ILE A 227 2.92 10.28 -7.91
N GLY A 228 3.80 9.50 -8.52
CA GLY A 228 4.52 9.87 -9.74
C GLY A 228 3.63 9.89 -10.98
N ALA A 229 4.15 10.43 -12.08
CA ALA A 229 3.48 10.34 -13.36
C ALA A 229 3.36 8.87 -13.83
N PRO A 230 2.28 8.50 -14.52
CA PRO A 230 2.16 7.18 -15.11
C PRO A 230 3.16 7.01 -16.27
N VAL A 231 3.81 5.86 -16.32
CA VAL A 231 4.73 5.47 -17.39
C VAL A 231 4.23 4.16 -17.98
N PRO A 232 4.06 4.03 -19.30
CA PRO A 232 3.66 2.77 -19.92
C PRO A 232 4.62 1.65 -19.56
N LEU A 233 4.10 0.44 -19.30
CA LEU A 233 4.96 -0.70 -18.97
C LEU A 233 5.84 -1.12 -20.15
N ASP A 234 5.40 -0.86 -21.37
CA ASP A 234 6.12 -1.18 -22.60
C ASP A 234 7.32 -0.26 -22.87
N ASP A 235 7.41 0.89 -22.16
CA ASP A 235 8.56 1.80 -22.29
C ASP A 235 9.86 1.22 -21.69
N PHE A 236 9.76 0.11 -20.94
CA PHE A 236 10.90 -0.53 -20.29
C PHE A 236 11.34 -1.79 -21.04
N GLY A 237 12.63 -1.87 -21.36
CA GLY A 237 13.23 -3.00 -22.05
C GLY A 237 13.16 -4.30 -21.24
N ASP A 238 13.31 -4.20 -19.91
CA ASP A 238 13.21 -5.35 -19.01
C ASP A 238 12.78 -4.95 -17.58
N ARG A 239 12.54 -5.97 -16.75
CA ARG A 239 12.17 -5.80 -15.34
C ARG A 239 13.22 -5.12 -14.48
N LYS A 240 14.50 -5.17 -14.87
CA LYS A 240 15.61 -4.54 -14.13
C LYS A 240 15.63 -3.04 -14.38
N GLU A 241 15.31 -2.64 -15.60
CA GLU A 241 15.20 -1.24 -15.98
C GLU A 241 14.03 -0.57 -15.24
N LEU A 242 12.84 -1.20 -15.23
CA LEU A 242 11.69 -0.71 -14.46
C LEU A 242 12.02 -0.65 -12.97
N ALA A 243 12.63 -1.69 -12.39
CA ALA A 243 12.99 -1.71 -10.98
C ALA A 243 13.93 -0.55 -10.61
N ARG A 244 14.98 -0.31 -11.42
CA ARG A 244 15.94 0.78 -11.22
C ARG A 244 15.27 2.15 -11.34
N TYR A 245 14.52 2.37 -12.42
CA TYR A 245 13.79 3.62 -12.61
C TYR A 245 12.85 3.94 -11.43
N THR A 246 12.06 2.98 -11.01
CA THR A 246 11.10 3.16 -9.92
C THR A 246 11.78 3.28 -8.57
N GLU A 247 12.88 2.56 -8.32
CA GLU A 247 13.68 2.71 -7.11
C GLU A 247 14.26 4.12 -6.97
N ASP A 248 14.91 4.62 -8.02
CA ASP A 248 15.50 5.95 -8.03
C ASP A 248 14.44 7.02 -7.79
N LYS A 249 13.29 6.89 -8.45
CA LYS A 249 12.19 7.83 -8.31
C LYS A 249 11.60 7.82 -6.91
N VAL A 250 11.27 6.66 -6.36
CA VAL A 250 10.71 6.53 -4.99
C VAL A 250 11.73 7.01 -3.95
N ARG A 251 13.00 6.67 -4.09
CA ARG A 251 14.07 7.09 -3.19
C ARG A 251 14.22 8.61 -3.14
N ASN A 252 14.21 9.26 -4.30
CA ASN A 252 14.29 10.71 -4.40
C ASN A 252 13.06 11.39 -3.78
N ASP A 253 11.85 10.91 -4.11
CA ASP A 253 10.61 11.45 -3.58
C ASP A 253 10.50 11.27 -2.05
N VAL A 254 10.88 10.10 -1.52
CA VAL A 254 10.96 9.86 -0.06
C VAL A 254 11.96 10.82 0.59
N ALA A 255 13.15 10.98 0.01
CA ALA A 255 14.16 11.89 0.55
C ALA A 255 13.68 13.35 0.59
N GLU A 256 12.98 13.81 -0.44
CA GLU A 256 12.38 15.15 -0.47
C GLU A 256 11.29 15.32 0.60
N LEU A 257 10.36 14.35 0.70
CA LEU A 257 9.29 14.36 1.71
C LEU A 257 9.85 14.39 3.14
N LEU A 258 10.91 13.62 3.40
CA LEU A 258 11.57 13.57 4.70
C LEU A 258 12.33 14.86 5.06
N ARG A 259 12.72 15.67 4.07
CA ARG A 259 13.31 17.01 4.26
C ARG A 259 12.25 18.09 4.48
N GLY A 260 10.96 17.74 4.43
CA GLY A 260 9.86 18.67 4.64
C GLY A 260 9.42 19.41 3.36
N ALA A 261 9.74 18.88 2.19
CA ALA A 261 9.21 19.42 0.94
C ALA A 261 7.66 19.36 0.98
N GLN A 262 7.04 20.54 0.94
CA GLN A 262 5.58 20.66 0.93
C GLN A 262 5.02 19.99 -0.34
N PRO A 263 3.85 19.32 -0.26
CA PRO A 263 3.18 18.82 -1.44
C PRO A 263 2.93 19.98 -2.42
N ARG A 264 3.23 19.77 -3.69
CA ARG A 264 3.07 20.79 -4.74
C ARG A 264 1.62 21.24 -4.93
N ARG A 265 0.64 20.48 -4.43
CA ARG A 265 -0.80 20.83 -4.28
C ARG A 265 -1.40 20.00 -3.15
N ALA A 266 -1.88 20.66 -2.09
CA ALA A 266 -2.68 20.00 -1.05
C ALA A 266 -4.07 19.68 -1.60
N PHE A 267 -4.35 18.40 -1.82
CA PHE A 267 -5.73 17.93 -2.08
C PHE A 267 -6.41 17.77 -0.72
N LYS A 268 -7.23 18.73 -0.33
CA LYS A 268 -8.09 18.58 0.85
C LYS A 268 -9.20 17.59 0.51
N LEU A 269 -9.25 16.46 1.19
CA LEU A 269 -10.34 15.45 1.14
C LEU A 269 -11.70 15.96 1.68
N THR A 270 -11.91 17.30 1.74
CA THR A 270 -13.11 17.91 2.33
C THR A 270 -14.25 18.11 1.32
N SER A 271 -14.14 17.68 0.07
CA SER A 271 -15.14 17.95 -0.95
C SER A 271 -15.53 16.74 -1.82
N LEU A 272 -15.81 15.58 -1.20
CA LEU A 272 -16.56 14.51 -1.83
C LEU A 272 -17.48 13.91 -0.74
N VAL A 273 -18.58 14.62 -0.45
CA VAL A 273 -19.82 14.08 0.11
C VAL A 273 -20.59 13.40 -1.01
#